data_3242bedb28758306225a0ebf79dc0ea6
#
_entry.id   3242bedb28758306225a0ebf79dc0ea6
#
_cell.length_a   1.000
_cell.length_b   1.000
_cell.length_c   1.000
_cell.angle_alpha   90.00
_cell.angle_beta   90.00
_cell.angle_gamma   90.00
#
_symmetry.space_group_name_H-M   'P 1'
#
loop_
_entity.id
_entity.type
_entity.pdbx_description
1 polymer ?
#
loop_
_entity_poly.entity_id
_entity_poly.type
_entity_poly.pdbx_seq_one_letter_code
_entity_poly.pdbx_strand_id
1 'polypeptide(L)'
;MKQYSKTISTSFDFLDNFRLAKTDDERYNLLLEEIDDTDVDDYHGNIEQLLFNYDYGHGTIQNVEITDGEVSKDGKGVLNVEFEVYYYFGCDDYNRTDEDNMQIGVSINFKNGEITITGVEEQERLPDEY
;
A
#
# COMPACT_ATOMS: atom_id res chain seq x y z
N MET A 1 18.74 -1.89 -6.20
CA MET A 1 17.42 -2.25 -5.68
C MET A 1 16.46 -1.07 -5.85
N LYS A 2 15.20 -1.36 -6.12
CA LYS A 2 14.20 -0.34 -6.35
C LYS A 2 13.20 -0.31 -5.22
N GLN A 3 12.85 0.88 -4.80
CA GLN A 3 11.80 1.10 -3.80
C GLN A 3 10.84 2.13 -4.35
N TYR A 4 9.56 1.86 -4.24
CA TYR A 4 8.53 2.72 -4.79
C TYR A 4 7.74 3.38 -3.67
N SER A 5 7.32 4.59 -3.93
CA SER A 5 6.48 5.33 -2.99
C SER A 5 5.40 6.11 -3.74
N LYS A 6 4.37 6.49 -3.01
CA LYS A 6 3.29 7.30 -3.54
C LYS A 6 2.91 8.33 -2.49
N THR A 7 2.77 9.58 -2.91
CA THR A 7 2.38 10.68 -2.04
C THR A 7 0.94 11.06 -2.34
N ILE A 8 0.15 11.17 -1.28
CA ILE A 8 -1.28 11.44 -1.33
C ILE A 8 -1.55 12.76 -0.62
N SER A 9 -2.29 13.67 -1.26
CA SER A 9 -2.74 14.89 -0.60
C SER A 9 -3.91 14.57 0.32
N THR A 10 -3.85 15.05 1.56
CA THR A 10 -4.90 14.78 2.54
C THR A 10 -6.08 15.72 2.38
N SER A 11 -7.23 15.28 2.87
CA SER A 11 -8.41 16.13 2.98
C SER A 11 -8.17 17.20 4.04
N PHE A 12 -8.99 18.24 4.00
CA PHE A 12 -8.82 19.42 4.85
C PHE A 12 -8.87 19.09 6.34
N ASP A 13 -9.74 18.17 6.73
CA ASP A 13 -9.98 17.84 8.13
C ASP A 13 -9.09 16.73 8.67
N PHE A 14 -8.38 16.02 7.81
CA PHE A 14 -7.63 14.84 8.22
C PHE A 14 -6.57 15.14 9.28
N LEU A 15 -5.75 16.16 9.04
CA LEU A 15 -4.66 16.47 9.97
C LEU A 15 -5.17 16.88 11.35
N ASP A 16 -6.23 17.66 11.39
CA ASP A 16 -6.82 18.09 12.65
C ASP A 16 -7.39 16.89 13.40
N ASN A 17 -8.13 16.04 12.71
CA ASN A 17 -8.70 14.85 13.32
C ASN A 17 -7.61 13.90 13.82
N PHE A 18 -6.55 13.76 13.05
CA PHE A 18 -5.42 12.91 13.43
C PHE A 18 -4.76 13.42 14.71
N ARG A 19 -4.54 14.73 14.81
CA ARG A 19 -3.94 15.34 16.01
C ARG A 19 -4.82 15.20 17.23
N LEU A 20 -6.13 15.22 17.05
CA LEU A 20 -7.09 15.09 18.14
C LEU A 20 -7.33 13.64 18.56
N ALA A 21 -6.91 12.68 17.78
CA ALA A 21 -7.08 11.26 18.10
C ALA A 21 -6.32 10.92 19.38
N LYS A 22 -6.95 10.13 20.25
CA LYS A 22 -6.42 9.81 21.57
C LYS A 22 -5.72 8.46 21.63
N THR A 23 -6.02 7.58 20.69
CA THR A 23 -5.46 6.23 20.67
C THR A 23 -4.84 5.92 19.31
N ASP A 24 -3.97 4.93 19.29
CA ASP A 24 -3.39 4.47 18.05
C ASP A 24 -4.44 3.86 17.13
N ASP A 25 -5.45 3.20 17.70
CA ASP A 25 -6.55 2.65 16.89
C ASP A 25 -7.33 3.74 16.17
N GLU A 26 -7.61 4.85 16.84
CA GLU A 26 -8.29 5.98 16.20
C GLU A 26 -7.45 6.54 15.05
N ARG A 27 -6.14 6.69 15.27
CA ARG A 27 -5.22 7.18 14.24
C ARG A 27 -5.16 6.24 13.05
N TYR A 28 -5.11 4.95 13.34
CA TYR A 28 -5.07 3.93 12.29
C TYR A 28 -6.34 3.98 11.42
N ASN A 29 -7.50 4.06 12.05
CA ASN A 29 -8.77 4.12 11.33
C ASN A 29 -8.88 5.38 10.47
N LEU A 30 -8.45 6.52 10.99
CA LEU A 30 -8.43 7.77 10.23
C LEU A 30 -7.53 7.66 9.01
N LEU A 31 -6.37 7.04 9.19
CA LEU A 31 -5.41 6.85 8.12
C LEU A 31 -5.99 5.97 7.00
N LEU A 32 -6.65 4.87 7.36
CA LEU A 32 -7.26 3.99 6.37
C LEU A 32 -8.34 4.69 5.57
N GLU A 33 -9.20 5.44 6.24
CA GLU A 33 -10.24 6.21 5.55
C GLU A 33 -9.65 7.21 4.57
N GLU A 34 -8.59 7.89 4.99
CA GLU A 34 -7.96 8.91 4.15
C GLU A 34 -7.31 8.31 2.91
N ILE A 35 -6.65 7.17 3.08
CA ILE A 35 -6.02 6.49 1.95
C ILE A 35 -7.06 6.04 0.93
N ASP A 36 -8.21 5.55 1.39
CA ASP A 36 -9.28 5.10 0.50
C ASP A 36 -9.99 6.27 -0.17
N ASP A 37 -10.23 7.36 0.57
CA ASP A 37 -11.01 8.49 0.08
C ASP A 37 -10.28 9.35 -0.94
N THR A 38 -8.96 9.31 -0.94
CA THR A 38 -8.16 10.12 -1.87
C THR A 38 -7.83 9.34 -3.15
N ASP A 39 -8.73 8.53 -3.57
CA ASP A 39 -8.59 7.73 -4.77
C ASP A 39 -8.59 8.64 -6.01
N VAL A 40 -7.59 8.49 -6.86
CA VAL A 40 -7.45 9.30 -8.06
C VAL A 40 -7.80 8.53 -9.33
N ASP A 41 -8.10 7.27 -9.22
CA ASP A 41 -8.45 6.40 -10.33
C ASP A 41 -9.72 5.63 -9.98
N ASP A 42 -10.68 5.60 -10.88
CA ASP A 42 -11.97 4.93 -10.66
C ASP A 42 -11.84 3.43 -10.40
N TYR A 43 -10.72 2.83 -10.78
CA TYR A 43 -10.55 1.39 -10.74
C TYR A 43 -9.59 0.91 -9.66
N HIS A 44 -8.69 1.77 -9.19
CA HIS A 44 -7.61 1.33 -8.31
C HIS A 44 -7.35 2.34 -7.20
N GLY A 45 -7.31 1.86 -5.97
CA GLY A 45 -6.96 2.67 -4.82
C GLY A 45 -5.47 2.97 -4.76
N ASN A 46 -5.10 3.82 -3.82
CA ASN A 46 -3.71 4.28 -3.69
C ASN A 46 -2.73 3.15 -3.39
N ILE A 47 -3.13 2.21 -2.54
CA ILE A 47 -2.29 1.05 -2.20
C ILE A 47 -2.06 0.18 -3.45
N GLU A 48 -3.11 -0.08 -4.22
CA GLU A 48 -2.98 -0.88 -5.43
C GLU A 48 -2.07 -0.21 -6.45
N GLN A 49 -2.18 1.10 -6.60
CA GLN A 49 -1.31 1.86 -7.52
C GLN A 49 0.16 1.76 -7.11
N LEU A 50 0.44 1.77 -5.81
CA LEU A 50 1.80 1.55 -5.33
C LEU A 50 2.29 0.14 -5.67
N LEU A 51 1.47 -0.87 -5.42
CA LEU A 51 1.83 -2.26 -5.68
C LEU A 51 2.06 -2.54 -7.17
N PHE A 52 1.39 -1.85 -8.06
CA PHE A 52 1.56 -2.02 -9.50
C PHE A 52 2.97 -1.68 -9.99
N ASN A 53 3.74 -0.94 -9.22
CA ASN A 53 5.12 -0.61 -9.60
C ASN A 53 6.07 -1.80 -9.47
N TYR A 54 5.69 -2.81 -8.69
CA TYR A 54 6.56 -3.95 -8.42
C TYR A 54 6.39 -5.02 -9.48
N ASP A 55 7.45 -5.82 -9.65
CA ASP A 55 7.47 -6.89 -10.64
C ASP A 55 6.96 -8.18 -10.00
N TYR A 56 5.89 -8.70 -10.56
CA TYR A 56 5.29 -9.98 -10.17
C TYR A 56 5.46 -11.05 -11.25
N GLY A 57 6.44 -10.84 -12.15
CA GLY A 57 6.59 -11.69 -13.31
C GLY A 57 5.46 -11.45 -14.29
N HIS A 58 4.72 -12.50 -14.65
CA HIS A 58 3.54 -12.37 -15.52
C HIS A 58 2.26 -12.33 -14.73
N GLY A 59 2.34 -12.11 -13.42
CA GLY A 59 1.18 -12.10 -12.56
C GLY A 59 0.48 -10.77 -12.51
N THR A 60 -0.79 -10.81 -12.15
CA THR A 60 -1.63 -9.63 -11.94
C THR A 60 -2.11 -9.63 -10.50
N ILE A 61 -1.95 -8.52 -9.81
CA ILE A 61 -2.41 -8.42 -8.42
C ILE A 61 -3.93 -8.27 -8.36
N GLN A 62 -4.51 -8.87 -7.33
CA GLN A 62 -5.94 -8.80 -7.08
C GLN A 62 -6.22 -8.98 -5.58
N ASN A 63 -7.42 -8.63 -5.16
CA ASN A 63 -7.90 -8.81 -3.79
C ASN A 63 -6.97 -8.18 -2.76
N VAL A 64 -6.57 -6.94 -3.00
CA VAL A 64 -5.67 -6.19 -2.13
C VAL A 64 -6.43 -5.75 -0.88
N GLU A 65 -5.86 -6.03 0.29
CA GLU A 65 -6.50 -5.75 1.57
C GLU A 65 -5.45 -5.34 2.60
N ILE A 66 -5.75 -4.29 3.36
CA ILE A 66 -4.94 -3.91 4.51
C ILE A 66 -5.44 -4.71 5.71
N THR A 67 -4.61 -5.62 6.22
CA THR A 67 -5.03 -6.55 7.26
C THR A 67 -4.64 -6.10 8.66
N ASP A 68 -3.59 -5.28 8.77
CA ASP A 68 -3.12 -4.82 10.06
C ASP A 68 -2.22 -3.61 9.87
N GLY A 69 -1.92 -2.92 10.95
CA GLY A 69 -1.01 -1.80 10.90
C GLY A 69 -1.07 -0.97 12.15
N GLU A 70 -0.17 0.01 12.21
CA GLU A 70 -0.14 0.98 13.29
C GLU A 70 0.44 2.30 12.77
N VAL A 71 0.05 3.39 13.40
CA VAL A 71 0.60 4.71 13.13
C VAL A 71 0.67 5.48 14.44
N SER A 72 1.82 6.10 14.68
CA SER A 72 2.06 6.85 15.91
C SER A 72 1.66 8.31 15.77
N LYS A 73 1.74 9.05 16.88
CA LYS A 73 1.38 10.48 16.93
C LYS A 73 2.20 11.33 15.97
N ASP A 74 3.45 10.93 15.72
CA ASP A 74 4.33 11.68 14.83
C ASP A 74 4.03 11.43 13.35
N GLY A 75 3.02 10.62 13.06
CA GLY A 75 2.61 10.36 11.69
C GLY A 75 3.40 9.27 10.99
N LYS A 76 4.20 8.52 11.73
CA LYS A 76 4.97 7.42 11.15
C LYS A 76 4.37 6.09 11.54
N GLY A 77 4.31 5.17 10.58
CA GLY A 77 3.70 3.89 10.84
C GLY A 77 3.99 2.88 9.76
N VAL A 78 3.33 1.75 9.89
CA VAL A 78 3.47 0.63 8.96
C VAL A 78 2.11 -0.03 8.78
N LEU A 79 1.84 -0.46 7.55
CA LEU A 79 0.63 -1.19 7.19
C LEU A 79 1.05 -2.55 6.66
N ASN A 80 0.32 -3.60 7.05
CA ASN A 80 0.48 -4.91 6.45
C ASN A 80 -0.61 -5.10 5.40
N VAL A 81 -0.19 -5.30 4.16
CA VAL A 81 -1.09 -5.46 3.02
C VAL A 81 -0.97 -6.87 2.50
N GLU A 82 -2.10 -7.55 2.40
CA GLU A 82 -2.18 -8.87 1.80
C GLU A 82 -2.87 -8.77 0.45
N PHE A 83 -2.41 -9.56 -0.50
CA PHE A 83 -2.97 -9.57 -1.84
C PHE A 83 -2.70 -10.91 -2.50
N GLU A 84 -3.31 -11.11 -3.65
CA GLU A 84 -3.12 -12.29 -4.46
C GLU A 84 -2.45 -11.91 -5.76
N VAL A 85 -1.61 -12.80 -6.29
CA VAL A 85 -1.02 -12.66 -7.62
C VAL A 85 -1.59 -13.76 -8.48
N TYR A 86 -2.30 -13.36 -9.52
CA TYR A 86 -2.95 -14.28 -10.46
C TYR A 86 -2.09 -14.46 -11.70
N TYR A 87 -1.82 -15.71 -12.02
CA TYR A 87 -1.04 -16.07 -13.20
C TYR A 87 -1.91 -16.86 -14.17
N TYR A 88 -1.92 -16.45 -15.42
CA TYR A 88 -2.62 -17.17 -16.46
C TYR A 88 -1.63 -17.62 -17.53
N PHE A 89 -1.62 -18.93 -17.80
CA PHE A 89 -0.74 -19.54 -18.80
C PHE A 89 -1.63 -20.04 -19.94
N GLY A 90 -1.90 -19.17 -20.91
CA GLY A 90 -2.89 -19.37 -21.92
C GLY A 90 -2.70 -20.60 -22.80
N CYS A 91 -1.46 -20.98 -23.05
CA CYS A 91 -1.15 -22.12 -23.94
C CYS A 91 -1.59 -23.46 -23.34
N ASP A 92 -1.58 -23.58 -22.02
CA ASP A 92 -1.92 -24.81 -21.31
C ASP A 92 -3.27 -24.73 -20.64
N ASP A 93 -3.97 -23.62 -20.81
CA ASP A 93 -5.24 -23.35 -20.13
C ASP A 93 -5.11 -23.50 -18.61
N TYR A 94 -3.95 -23.13 -18.10
CA TYR A 94 -3.56 -23.27 -16.70
C TYR A 94 -3.55 -21.91 -16.03
N ASN A 95 -4.06 -21.86 -14.83
CA ASN A 95 -3.95 -20.64 -14.03
C ASN A 95 -3.55 -21.00 -12.60
N ARG A 96 -2.98 -20.03 -11.91
CA ARG A 96 -2.54 -20.17 -10.52
C ARG A 96 -2.74 -18.86 -9.80
N THR A 97 -3.13 -18.93 -8.54
CA THR A 97 -3.21 -17.77 -7.67
C THR A 97 -2.31 -18.00 -6.47
N ASP A 98 -1.37 -17.11 -6.26
CA ASP A 98 -0.47 -17.14 -5.10
C ASP A 98 -0.84 -16.03 -4.14
N GLU A 99 -0.79 -16.32 -2.85
CA GLU A 99 -0.96 -15.30 -1.82
C GLU A 99 0.38 -14.65 -1.52
N ASP A 100 0.35 -13.33 -1.31
CA ASP A 100 1.55 -12.58 -1.00
C ASP A 100 1.18 -11.45 -0.04
N ASN A 101 2.20 -10.82 0.51
CA ASN A 101 1.99 -9.68 1.39
C ASN A 101 3.15 -8.71 1.28
N MET A 102 2.92 -7.48 1.73
CA MET A 102 3.95 -6.46 1.76
C MET A 102 3.71 -5.54 2.94
N GLN A 103 4.78 -5.18 3.63
CA GLN A 103 4.73 -4.13 4.64
C GLN A 103 4.97 -2.80 3.96
N ILE A 104 4.07 -1.86 4.20
CA ILE A 104 4.13 -0.53 3.59
C ILE A 104 4.36 0.48 4.69
N GLY A 105 5.43 1.26 4.55
CA GLY A 105 5.74 2.34 5.48
C GLY A 105 4.84 3.54 5.20
N VAL A 106 4.48 4.26 6.27
CA VAL A 106 3.65 5.45 6.18
C VAL A 106 4.36 6.61 6.84
N SER A 107 4.31 7.77 6.20
CA SER A 107 4.82 9.01 6.77
C SER A 107 3.87 10.15 6.45
N ILE A 108 3.41 10.84 7.49
CA ILE A 108 2.52 11.99 7.34
C ILE A 108 3.34 13.26 7.48
N ASN A 109 3.27 14.13 6.47
CA ASN A 109 3.87 15.45 6.53
C ASN A 109 2.81 16.44 6.98
N PHE A 110 2.88 16.86 8.23
CA PHE A 110 1.89 17.78 8.82
C PHE A 110 1.99 19.20 8.28
N LYS A 111 3.14 19.56 7.73
CA LYS A 111 3.34 20.89 7.14
C LYS A 111 2.61 21.02 5.81
N ASN A 112 2.72 20.01 4.98
CA ASN A 112 2.20 20.05 3.61
C ASN A 112 0.85 19.39 3.47
N GLY A 113 0.39 18.64 4.48
CA GLY A 113 -0.85 17.89 4.38
C GLY A 113 -0.74 16.73 3.40
N GLU A 114 0.32 15.94 3.51
CA GLU A 114 0.57 14.84 2.61
C GLU A 114 0.88 13.56 3.37
N ILE A 115 0.45 12.43 2.81
CA ILE A 115 0.79 11.11 3.29
C ILE A 115 1.65 10.45 2.22
N THR A 116 2.82 9.96 2.61
CA THR A 116 3.66 9.16 1.71
C THR A 116 3.62 7.72 2.16
N ILE A 117 3.24 6.83 1.24
CA ILE A 117 3.27 5.39 1.45
C ILE A 117 4.44 4.83 0.65
N THR A 118 5.23 3.96 1.29
CA THR A 118 6.45 3.43 0.70
C THR A 118 6.48 1.92 0.86
N GLY A 119 6.62 1.20 -0.25
CA GLY A 119 6.72 -0.24 -0.23
C GLY A 119 8.12 -0.72 0.13
N VAL A 120 8.30 -2.03 0.18
CA VAL A 120 9.61 -2.63 0.46
C VAL A 120 10.56 -2.43 -0.71
N GLU A 121 11.86 -2.58 -0.46
CA GLU A 121 12.83 -2.59 -1.54
C GLU A 121 12.67 -3.87 -2.36
N GLU A 122 12.59 -3.70 -3.67
CA GLU A 122 12.51 -4.81 -4.61
C GLU A 122 13.91 -5.34 -4.84
N GLN A 123 14.12 -6.61 -4.49
CA GLN A 123 15.42 -7.24 -4.69
C GLN A 123 15.56 -7.72 -6.13
N GLU A 124 16.75 -7.55 -6.68
CA GLU A 124 17.06 -8.09 -7.99
C GLU A 124 17.15 -9.61 -7.90
N ARG A 125 16.48 -10.28 -8.82
CA ARG A 125 16.58 -11.73 -8.92
C ARG A 125 17.82 -12.09 -9.71
N LEU A 126 18.61 -12.98 -9.14
CA LEU A 126 19.76 -13.50 -9.85
C LEU A 126 19.30 -14.50 -10.92
N PRO A 127 19.98 -14.53 -12.09
CA PRO A 127 19.53 -15.40 -13.19
C PRO A 127 19.49 -16.89 -12.88
N ASP A 128 20.24 -17.32 -11.89
CA ASP A 128 20.33 -18.74 -11.52
C ASP A 128 19.33 -19.14 -10.43
N GLU A 129 18.39 -18.28 -10.09
CA GLU A 129 17.35 -18.57 -9.09
C GLU A 129 16.08 -19.20 -9.68
N TYR A 130 16.11 -19.54 -10.94
CA TYR A 130 14.95 -20.13 -11.63
C TYR A 130 14.98 -21.63 -11.64
#